data_66d56e039a2ddbbc4c9664142fb0095a
#
_entry.id   66d56e039a2ddbbc4c9664142fb0095a
#
_cell.length_a   1.000
_cell.length_b   1.000
_cell.length_c   1.000
_cell.angle_alpha   90.00
_cell.angle_beta   90.00
_cell.angle_gamma   90.00
#
_symmetry.space_group_name_H-M   'P 1'
#
loop_
_entity.id
_entity.type
_entity.pdbx_description
1 polymer ?
#
loop_
_entity_poly.entity_id
_entity_poly.type
_entity_poly.pdbx_seq_one_letter_code
_entity_poly.pdbx_strand_id
1 'polypeptide(L)'
;MVILASQWLVAAIVTRHEAQQKAEAQLGGDRQLELVLAAPGEQPAYYVFNDRRGQGFAIVAGDDRMGDILGYSNEGCFHPDDMSPAMTEWLERMEHEQVMVREGRAVPRRAPRRAAAVSPMLTTKWGQRWPYNRMAPEYTEGSHCAAGCVAVVMAQVLKYWASQTPTKEIPGYTTEELGLQLDALPATTFNYAIMRDEYDMLEWDEGAQEVARLMRYCGQAAQMDYDVYSGAETSGDYLHRYFGFKPSFTDKYYVEHMSGWEDLIYDELAAGRPVIYSGKKMTGFLKFSGHVYVVDGYDGDGLFHINWGWNGNDDGFFVLTSANDYDIAMLQMAVIGLEPEGNATSIEALPAAARLQDVTSQPLFDLQGRRIMNHQQKKGLRIVDGRLVYIK
;
A
#
# COMPACT_ATOMS: atom_id res chain seq x y z
N MET A 1 -39.60 22.86 27.09
CA MET A 1 -38.15 23.11 27.16
C MET A 1 -37.48 21.77 27.36
N VAL A 2 -37.09 21.11 26.27
CA VAL A 2 -36.41 19.80 26.30
C VAL A 2 -34.93 20.11 26.33
N ILE A 3 -34.31 19.85 27.47
CA ILE A 3 -32.85 19.91 27.62
C ILE A 3 -32.31 18.69 26.91
N LEU A 4 -31.80 18.88 25.70
CA LEU A 4 -30.92 17.90 25.03
C LEU A 4 -29.61 17.90 25.83
N ALA A 5 -29.47 16.93 26.74
CA ALA A 5 -28.19 16.60 27.34
C ALA A 5 -27.30 16.04 26.19
N SER A 6 -26.43 16.89 25.68
CA SER A 6 -25.28 16.43 24.91
C SER A 6 -24.45 15.55 25.84
N GLN A 7 -24.57 14.23 25.69
CA GLN A 7 -23.61 13.30 26.27
C GLN A 7 -22.27 13.59 25.55
N TRP A 8 -21.43 14.39 26.19
CA TRP A 8 -20.03 14.42 25.87
C TRP A 8 -19.50 13.01 26.15
N LEU A 9 -19.15 12.25 25.11
CA LEU A 9 -18.35 11.04 25.28
C LEU A 9 -17.11 11.49 26.05
N VAL A 10 -17.01 11.09 27.31
CA VAL A 10 -15.79 11.27 28.09
C VAL A 10 -14.76 10.38 27.42
N ALA A 11 -13.76 11.01 26.80
CA ALA A 11 -12.64 10.30 26.18
C ALA A 11 -12.03 9.35 27.19
N ALA A 12 -11.94 8.08 26.87
CA ALA A 12 -11.22 7.12 27.66
C ALA A 12 -9.79 6.99 27.11
N ILE A 13 -8.82 7.35 27.94
CA ILE A 13 -7.41 7.04 27.71
C ILE A 13 -7.28 5.53 27.77
N VAL A 14 -6.75 4.95 26.69
CA VAL A 14 -6.48 3.52 26.62
C VAL A 14 -5.19 3.23 27.38
N THR A 15 -5.28 2.42 28.43
CA THR A 15 -4.10 1.97 29.18
C THR A 15 -3.34 0.89 28.40
N ARG A 16 -2.06 0.68 28.75
CA ARG A 16 -1.25 -0.40 28.15
C ARG A 16 -1.96 -1.77 28.26
N HIS A 17 -2.60 -2.05 29.38
CA HIS A 17 -3.29 -3.33 29.60
C HIS A 17 -4.51 -3.48 28.67
N GLU A 18 -5.34 -2.45 28.54
CA GLU A 18 -6.46 -2.43 27.61
C GLU A 18 -5.99 -2.52 26.15
N ALA A 19 -4.91 -1.81 25.82
CA ALA A 19 -4.30 -1.90 24.49
C ALA A 19 -3.82 -3.32 24.17
N GLN A 20 -3.22 -4.01 25.15
CA GLN A 20 -2.82 -5.41 24.96
C GLN A 20 -4.02 -6.32 24.73
N GLN A 21 -5.12 -6.14 25.46
CA GLN A 21 -6.35 -6.92 25.26
C GLN A 21 -6.94 -6.69 23.85
N LYS A 22 -6.92 -5.45 23.36
CA LYS A 22 -7.37 -5.12 21.99
C LYS A 22 -6.47 -5.77 20.93
N ALA A 23 -5.15 -5.74 21.15
CA ALA A 23 -4.19 -6.41 20.26
C ALA A 23 -4.39 -7.94 20.24
N GLU A 24 -4.63 -8.56 21.41
CA GLU A 24 -4.94 -9.99 21.53
C GLU A 24 -6.25 -10.35 20.81
N ALA A 25 -7.27 -9.50 20.90
CA ALA A 25 -8.53 -9.68 20.17
C ALA A 25 -8.35 -9.59 18.65
N GLN A 26 -7.51 -8.65 18.19
CA GLN A 26 -7.22 -8.47 16.76
C GLN A 26 -6.43 -9.63 16.16
N LEU A 27 -5.36 -10.05 16.85
CA LEU A 27 -4.43 -11.05 16.34
C LEU A 27 -4.85 -12.51 16.66
N GLY A 28 -5.82 -12.70 17.55
CA GLY A 28 -6.26 -14.00 18.04
C GLY A 28 -5.64 -14.39 19.40
N GLY A 29 -6.46 -14.98 20.28
CA GLY A 29 -6.19 -15.15 21.71
C GLY A 29 -5.05 -16.10 22.12
N ASP A 30 -4.49 -16.87 21.18
CA ASP A 30 -3.39 -17.83 21.48
C ASP A 30 -1.99 -17.22 21.30
N ARG A 31 -1.90 -15.94 20.95
CA ARG A 31 -0.64 -15.24 20.71
C ARG A 31 -0.01 -14.72 21.97
N GLN A 32 1.31 -14.77 22.04
CA GLN A 32 2.08 -14.19 23.13
C GLN A 32 2.61 -12.83 22.73
N LEU A 33 1.89 -11.78 23.12
CA LEU A 33 2.21 -10.43 22.72
C LEU A 33 3.27 -9.78 23.62
N GLU A 34 4.15 -9.02 22.98
CA GLU A 34 5.17 -8.19 23.62
C GLU A 34 5.05 -6.75 23.13
N LEU A 35 5.02 -5.79 24.06
CA LEU A 35 5.08 -4.38 23.73
C LEU A 35 6.48 -4.04 23.22
N VAL A 36 6.60 -3.61 21.96
CA VAL A 36 7.87 -3.27 21.32
C VAL A 36 8.05 -1.77 21.10
N LEU A 37 6.95 -1.02 21.01
CA LEU A 37 6.98 0.44 20.87
C LEU A 37 5.73 1.06 21.55
N ALA A 38 5.89 2.25 22.08
CA ALA A 38 4.79 3.11 22.48
C ALA A 38 5.15 4.56 22.13
N ALA A 39 4.19 5.36 21.70
CA ALA A 39 4.39 6.78 21.52
C ALA A 39 4.92 7.43 22.80
N PRO A 40 5.79 8.44 22.70
CA PRO A 40 6.37 9.09 23.89
C PRO A 40 5.31 9.83 24.72
N GLY A 41 5.59 9.98 26.02
CA GLY A 41 4.76 10.73 26.96
C GLY A 41 3.96 9.87 27.94
N GLU A 42 3.28 10.53 28.90
CA GLU A 42 2.49 9.85 29.94
C GLU A 42 1.21 9.19 29.40
N GLN A 43 0.74 9.67 28.27
CA GLN A 43 -0.44 9.17 27.58
C GLN A 43 -0.08 8.88 26.11
N PRO A 44 0.51 7.72 25.84
CA PRO A 44 0.93 7.35 24.49
C PRO A 44 -0.20 7.47 23.45
N ALA A 45 0.13 7.93 22.25
CA ALA A 45 -0.81 8.02 21.16
C ALA A 45 -1.15 6.62 20.62
N TYR A 46 -0.22 5.72 20.70
CA TYR A 46 -0.37 4.34 20.28
C TYR A 46 0.54 3.40 21.08
N TYR A 47 0.22 2.11 20.99
CA TYR A 47 1.02 0.99 21.50
C TYR A 47 1.20 -0.04 20.39
N VAL A 48 2.43 -0.55 20.21
CA VAL A 48 2.74 -1.58 19.22
C VAL A 48 3.12 -2.87 19.92
N PHE A 49 2.41 -3.93 19.60
CA PHE A 49 2.64 -5.27 20.14
C PHE A 49 3.04 -6.23 19.03
N ASN A 50 4.14 -6.96 19.21
CA ASN A 50 4.52 -8.09 18.38
C ASN A 50 4.06 -9.42 18.98
N ASP A 51 3.70 -10.39 18.15
CA ASP A 51 3.70 -11.78 18.57
C ASP A 51 5.15 -12.28 18.68
N ARG A 52 5.52 -12.83 19.84
CA ARG A 52 6.87 -13.35 20.10
C ARG A 52 7.33 -14.46 19.16
N ARG A 53 6.42 -15.09 18.44
CA ARG A 53 6.71 -16.13 17.45
C ARG A 53 6.87 -15.56 16.03
N GLY A 54 6.83 -14.25 15.87
CA GLY A 54 6.93 -13.60 14.56
C GLY A 54 5.71 -13.81 13.67
N GLN A 55 4.53 -13.97 14.26
CA GLN A 55 3.29 -14.24 13.53
C GLN A 55 2.39 -13.01 13.43
N GLY A 56 2.95 -11.82 13.45
CA GLY A 56 2.25 -10.58 13.26
C GLY A 56 2.47 -9.55 14.37
N PHE A 57 1.87 -8.39 14.16
CA PHE A 57 1.87 -7.27 15.11
C PHE A 57 0.54 -6.52 15.08
N ALA A 58 0.27 -5.74 16.12
CA ALA A 58 -0.86 -4.82 16.18
C ALA A 58 -0.45 -3.47 16.76
N ILE A 59 -0.96 -2.40 16.14
CA ILE A 59 -0.83 -1.01 16.58
C ILE A 59 -2.19 -0.57 17.10
N VAL A 60 -2.26 -0.30 18.39
CA VAL A 60 -3.49 0.02 19.11
C VAL A 60 -3.51 1.50 19.46
N ALA A 61 -4.63 2.17 19.27
CA ALA A 61 -4.80 3.57 19.64
C ALA A 61 -4.71 3.78 21.16
N GLY A 62 -4.10 4.89 21.57
CA GLY A 62 -4.03 5.31 22.97
C GLY A 62 -5.23 6.14 23.44
N ASP A 63 -6.22 6.34 22.56
CA ASP A 63 -7.47 7.06 22.84
C ASP A 63 -8.61 6.39 22.05
N ASP A 64 -9.70 6.03 22.72
CA ASP A 64 -10.81 5.27 22.11
C ASP A 64 -11.55 6.02 20.97
N ARG A 65 -11.39 7.33 20.91
CA ARG A 65 -11.94 8.16 19.83
C ARG A 65 -11.19 8.01 18.51
N MET A 66 -9.99 7.45 18.53
CA MET A 66 -9.17 7.15 17.35
C MET A 66 -9.55 5.84 16.66
N GLY A 67 -10.43 5.05 17.28
CA GLY A 67 -10.69 3.64 16.96
C GLY A 67 -9.79 2.72 17.78
N ASP A 68 -10.06 1.41 17.74
CA ASP A 68 -9.32 0.45 18.56
C ASP A 68 -7.97 0.09 17.94
N ILE A 69 -7.98 -0.27 16.67
CA ILE A 69 -6.81 -0.71 15.90
C ILE A 69 -6.45 0.34 14.85
N LEU A 70 -5.22 0.82 14.90
CA LEU A 70 -4.67 1.73 13.89
C LEU A 70 -4.00 0.98 12.74
N GLY A 71 -3.44 -0.20 13.03
CA GLY A 71 -2.85 -1.08 12.03
C GLY A 71 -2.52 -2.44 12.60
N TYR A 72 -2.38 -3.43 11.72
CA TYR A 72 -1.94 -4.79 12.08
C TYR A 72 -1.38 -5.54 10.89
N SER A 73 -0.60 -6.56 11.17
CA SER A 73 -0.21 -7.60 10.23
C SER A 73 -0.41 -8.97 10.86
N ASN A 74 -0.77 -9.97 10.06
CA ASN A 74 -0.83 -11.37 10.50
C ASN A 74 0.47 -12.13 10.22
N GLU A 75 1.49 -11.44 9.71
CA GLU A 75 2.79 -11.97 9.34
C GLU A 75 3.92 -11.10 9.89
N GLY A 76 5.09 -11.71 10.13
CA GLY A 76 6.29 -10.99 10.52
C GLY A 76 6.23 -10.34 11.90
N CYS A 77 7.03 -9.32 12.08
CA CYS A 77 7.13 -8.48 13.27
C CYS A 77 7.20 -7.01 12.86
N PHE A 78 6.80 -6.12 13.72
CA PHE A 78 7.11 -4.71 13.63
C PHE A 78 8.57 -4.46 14.08
N HIS A 79 9.31 -3.66 13.31
CA HIS A 79 10.74 -3.42 13.51
C HIS A 79 11.01 -1.96 13.91
N PRO A 80 10.95 -1.60 15.19
CA PRO A 80 11.11 -0.20 15.62
C PRO A 80 12.43 0.46 15.21
N ASP A 81 13.49 -0.34 15.06
CA ASP A 81 14.83 0.14 14.71
C ASP A 81 15.10 0.16 13.20
N ASP A 82 14.20 -0.39 12.37
CA ASP A 82 14.33 -0.45 10.91
C ASP A 82 13.01 -0.12 10.18
N MET A 83 12.27 0.83 10.72
CA MET A 83 11.05 1.32 10.10
C MET A 83 11.34 2.01 8.77
N SER A 84 10.46 1.81 7.80
CA SER A 84 10.47 2.66 6.60
C SER A 84 10.23 4.12 6.98
N PRO A 85 10.80 5.07 6.23
CA PRO A 85 10.46 6.47 6.43
C PRO A 85 8.96 6.74 6.30
N ALA A 86 8.23 6.00 5.44
CA ALA A 86 6.78 6.10 5.30
C ALA A 86 6.04 5.64 6.57
N MET A 87 6.47 4.55 7.20
CA MET A 87 5.93 4.09 8.48
C MET A 87 6.19 5.11 9.59
N THR A 88 7.40 5.67 9.64
CA THR A 88 7.73 6.73 10.60
C THR A 88 6.79 7.93 10.46
N GLU A 89 6.60 8.44 9.25
CA GLU A 89 5.66 9.55 9.00
C GLU A 89 4.21 9.17 9.31
N TRP A 90 3.82 7.92 9.06
CA TRP A 90 2.48 7.45 9.39
C TRP A 90 2.25 7.43 10.91
N LEU A 91 3.22 6.98 11.71
CA LEU A 91 3.14 7.00 13.18
C LEU A 91 3.12 8.44 13.73
N GLU A 92 3.95 9.35 13.22
CA GLU A 92 3.93 10.78 13.57
C GLU A 92 2.56 11.40 13.28
N ARG A 93 1.92 11.02 12.18
CA ARG A 93 0.57 11.45 11.85
C ARG A 93 -0.45 10.95 12.89
N MET A 94 -0.36 9.71 13.34
CA MET A 94 -1.22 9.16 14.38
C MET A 94 -1.04 9.90 15.72
N GLU A 95 0.19 10.25 16.07
CA GLU A 95 0.46 11.08 17.26
C GLU A 95 -0.20 12.46 17.16
N HIS A 96 -0.02 13.12 16.02
CA HIS A 96 -0.62 14.45 15.79
C HIS A 96 -2.16 14.38 15.84
N GLU A 97 -2.76 13.41 15.18
CA GLU A 97 -4.21 13.23 15.18
C GLU A 97 -4.76 13.04 16.59
N GLN A 98 -4.09 12.25 17.43
CA GLN A 98 -4.50 12.07 18.81
C GLN A 98 -4.48 13.38 19.60
N VAL A 99 -3.44 14.20 19.44
CA VAL A 99 -3.37 15.52 20.07
C VAL A 99 -4.56 16.37 19.66
N MET A 100 -4.86 16.43 18.36
CA MET A 100 -5.99 17.19 17.83
C MET A 100 -7.34 16.71 18.39
N VAL A 101 -7.54 15.39 18.47
CA VAL A 101 -8.75 14.79 19.05
C VAL A 101 -8.88 15.13 20.52
N ARG A 102 -7.80 15.08 21.31
CA ARG A 102 -7.79 15.42 22.75
C ARG A 102 -8.08 16.89 23.00
N GLU A 103 -7.59 17.76 22.17
CA GLU A 103 -7.84 19.20 22.26
C GLU A 103 -9.24 19.62 21.74
N GLY A 104 -10.03 18.65 21.26
CA GLY A 104 -11.34 18.92 20.65
C GLY A 104 -11.27 19.71 19.33
N ARG A 105 -10.09 19.72 18.69
CA ARG A 105 -9.82 20.35 17.39
C ARG A 105 -10.10 19.41 16.23
N ALA A 106 -10.26 18.14 16.55
CA ALA A 106 -10.50 17.08 15.59
C ALA A 106 -11.76 16.26 15.95
N VAL A 107 -12.46 15.78 14.92
CA VAL A 107 -13.65 14.92 15.10
C VAL A 107 -13.18 13.48 15.34
N PRO A 108 -13.81 12.73 16.26
CA PRO A 108 -13.53 11.30 16.40
C PRO A 108 -13.70 10.56 15.06
N ARG A 109 -12.88 9.55 14.83
CA ARG A 109 -12.99 8.74 13.62
C ARG A 109 -14.41 8.23 13.42
N ARG A 110 -14.90 8.34 12.20
CA ARG A 110 -16.15 7.67 11.82
C ARG A 110 -15.96 6.15 11.90
N ALA A 111 -17.04 5.43 12.22
CA ALA A 111 -17.05 4.00 12.02
C ALA A 111 -16.64 3.68 10.58
N PRO A 112 -15.72 2.72 10.38
CA PRO A 112 -15.23 2.37 9.06
C PRO A 112 -16.37 1.89 8.16
N ARG A 113 -16.21 2.07 6.85
CA ARG A 113 -17.09 1.46 5.86
C ARG A 113 -16.95 -0.06 5.98
N ARG A 114 -18.02 -0.74 6.33
CA ARG A 114 -18.05 -2.19 6.18
C ARG A 114 -18.34 -2.54 4.74
N ALA A 115 -17.42 -3.22 4.11
CA ALA A 115 -17.52 -3.67 2.72
C ALA A 115 -16.87 -5.06 2.60
N ALA A 116 -16.93 -5.68 1.43
CA ALA A 116 -16.27 -6.95 1.22
C ALA A 116 -14.73 -6.76 1.33
N ALA A 117 -14.06 -7.67 2.02
CA ALA A 117 -12.61 -7.66 2.07
C ALA A 117 -12.02 -7.86 0.67
N VAL A 118 -10.88 -7.21 0.41
CA VAL A 118 -10.06 -7.38 -0.79
C VAL A 118 -8.70 -7.89 -0.32
N SER A 119 -8.35 -9.11 -0.71
CA SER A 119 -7.03 -9.66 -0.37
C SER A 119 -5.92 -8.82 -0.96
N PRO A 120 -4.76 -8.69 -0.29
CA PRO A 120 -3.59 -8.03 -0.87
C PRO A 120 -3.27 -8.58 -2.27
N MET A 121 -3.05 -7.67 -3.22
CA MET A 121 -2.82 -8.03 -4.62
C MET A 121 -1.34 -8.23 -4.94
N LEU A 122 -0.48 -7.47 -4.29
CA LEU A 122 0.95 -7.58 -4.46
C LEU A 122 1.53 -8.68 -3.56
N THR A 123 2.41 -9.48 -4.14
CA THR A 123 3.19 -10.48 -3.39
C THR A 123 4.64 -10.03 -3.21
N THR A 124 5.04 -8.99 -3.94
CA THR A 124 6.42 -8.47 -3.94
C THR A 124 6.75 -7.76 -2.64
N LYS A 125 7.93 -8.10 -2.08
CA LYS A 125 8.54 -7.49 -0.89
C LYS A 125 9.83 -6.76 -1.30
N TRP A 126 9.69 -5.86 -2.29
CA TRP A 126 10.87 -5.16 -2.82
C TRP A 126 11.18 -3.89 -2.04
N GLY A 127 12.45 -3.50 -2.08
CA GLY A 127 12.94 -2.32 -1.36
C GLY A 127 13.82 -1.42 -2.23
N GLN A 128 14.49 -0.46 -1.59
CA GLN A 128 15.23 0.59 -2.27
C GLN A 128 16.74 0.35 -2.32
N ARG A 129 17.25 -0.67 -1.59
CA ARG A 129 18.67 -0.98 -1.45
C ARG A 129 19.01 -2.27 -2.19
N TRP A 130 20.18 -2.82 -1.96
CA TRP A 130 20.62 -4.08 -2.57
C TRP A 130 19.56 -5.19 -2.38
N PRO A 131 19.28 -6.00 -3.44
CA PRO A 131 19.87 -5.95 -4.79
C PRO A 131 19.16 -4.96 -5.73
N TYR A 132 18.06 -4.36 -5.31
CA TYR A 132 17.14 -3.57 -6.14
C TYR A 132 17.77 -2.31 -6.75
N ASN A 133 18.75 -1.71 -6.05
CA ASN A 133 19.43 -0.50 -6.52
C ASN A 133 20.72 -0.77 -7.31
N ARG A 134 21.06 -2.02 -7.60
CA ARG A 134 22.36 -2.38 -8.21
C ARG A 134 22.57 -1.77 -9.60
N MET A 135 21.51 -1.41 -10.30
CA MET A 135 21.58 -0.72 -11.59
C MET A 135 21.26 0.77 -11.49
N ALA A 136 21.04 1.31 -10.30
CA ALA A 136 20.99 2.75 -10.09
C ALA A 136 22.39 3.38 -10.31
N PRO A 137 22.47 4.67 -10.63
CA PRO A 137 23.75 5.37 -10.74
C PRO A 137 24.59 5.25 -9.46
N GLU A 138 25.90 5.31 -9.61
CA GLU A 138 26.81 5.39 -8.45
C GLU A 138 26.99 6.85 -8.04
N TYR A 139 26.90 7.13 -6.73
CA TYR A 139 27.26 8.44 -6.17
C TYR A 139 28.73 8.50 -5.78
N THR A 140 29.34 7.36 -5.48
CA THR A 140 30.79 7.15 -5.38
C THR A 140 31.14 5.78 -5.95
N GLU A 141 32.42 5.55 -6.28
CA GLU A 141 32.87 4.27 -6.83
C GLU A 141 32.42 3.07 -5.98
N GLY A 142 31.67 2.16 -6.57
CA GLY A 142 31.10 0.96 -5.94
C GLY A 142 29.91 1.19 -5.01
N SER A 143 29.41 2.42 -4.89
CA SER A 143 28.27 2.77 -4.03
C SER A 143 27.12 3.33 -4.86
N HIS A 144 26.07 2.55 -5.00
CA HIS A 144 24.89 2.94 -5.78
C HIS A 144 23.94 3.82 -4.98
N CYS A 145 23.34 4.80 -5.65
CA CYS A 145 22.20 5.55 -5.15
C CYS A 145 21.05 4.61 -4.76
N ALA A 146 20.14 5.05 -3.91
CA ALA A 146 18.90 4.30 -3.67
C ALA A 146 18.06 4.20 -4.96
N ALA A 147 17.27 3.14 -5.12
CA ALA A 147 16.33 3.05 -6.23
C ALA A 147 15.27 4.16 -6.17
N GLY A 148 14.90 4.59 -4.97
CA GLY A 148 13.87 5.58 -4.69
C GLY A 148 12.46 4.97 -4.59
N CYS A 149 11.64 5.49 -3.66
CA CYS A 149 10.32 4.92 -3.38
C CYS A 149 9.40 4.92 -4.61
N VAL A 150 9.43 5.96 -5.45
CA VAL A 150 8.63 6.02 -6.69
C VAL A 150 9.01 4.89 -7.65
N ALA A 151 10.31 4.59 -7.79
CA ALA A 151 10.74 3.48 -8.65
C ALA A 151 10.26 2.13 -8.11
N VAL A 152 10.33 1.92 -6.79
CA VAL A 152 9.87 0.67 -6.15
C VAL A 152 8.38 0.45 -6.36
N VAL A 153 7.53 1.44 -6.08
CA VAL A 153 6.08 1.27 -6.24
C VAL A 153 5.69 1.07 -7.69
N MET A 154 6.31 1.81 -8.64
CA MET A 154 6.09 1.59 -10.07
C MET A 154 6.48 0.18 -10.49
N ALA A 155 7.65 -0.31 -10.06
CA ALA A 155 8.15 -1.64 -10.40
C ALA A 155 7.23 -2.74 -9.83
N GLN A 156 6.75 -2.61 -8.61
CA GLN A 156 5.80 -3.56 -8.00
C GLN A 156 4.45 -3.59 -8.73
N VAL A 157 3.90 -2.42 -9.09
CA VAL A 157 2.68 -2.33 -9.91
C VAL A 157 2.89 -2.94 -11.30
N LEU A 158 4.03 -2.70 -11.94
CA LEU A 158 4.38 -3.31 -13.23
C LEU A 158 4.52 -4.83 -13.12
N LYS A 159 5.11 -5.35 -12.04
CA LYS A 159 5.22 -6.80 -11.78
C LYS A 159 3.84 -7.41 -11.55
N TYR A 160 2.94 -6.75 -10.82
CA TYR A 160 1.58 -7.22 -10.62
C TYR A 160 0.84 -7.41 -11.94
N TRP A 161 0.90 -6.42 -12.82
CA TRP A 161 0.25 -6.48 -14.13
C TRP A 161 0.99 -7.38 -15.12
N ALA A 162 2.29 -7.54 -14.99
CA ALA A 162 3.17 -8.34 -15.85
C ALA A 162 2.92 -8.12 -17.35
N SER A 163 2.64 -6.88 -17.74
CA SER A 163 2.33 -6.51 -19.13
C SER A 163 3.52 -6.80 -20.05
N GLN A 164 3.26 -7.46 -21.18
CA GLN A 164 4.26 -7.75 -22.21
C GLN A 164 4.44 -6.60 -23.22
N THR A 165 3.77 -5.47 -23.00
CA THR A 165 3.94 -4.29 -23.85
C THR A 165 5.38 -3.77 -23.69
N PRO A 166 6.14 -3.61 -24.78
CA PRO A 166 7.47 -3.01 -24.71
C PRO A 166 7.40 -1.59 -24.14
N THR A 167 8.40 -1.21 -23.36
CA THR A 167 8.56 0.20 -22.99
C THR A 167 8.86 1.05 -24.21
N LYS A 168 8.59 2.34 -24.12
CA LYS A 168 9.19 3.31 -25.03
C LYS A 168 10.61 3.64 -24.58
N GLU A 169 11.38 4.27 -25.45
CA GLU A 169 12.66 4.87 -25.07
C GLU A 169 12.41 5.91 -23.95
N ILE A 170 13.23 5.88 -22.90
CA ILE A 170 13.17 6.83 -21.80
C ILE A 170 14.35 7.80 -21.96
N PRO A 171 14.10 9.11 -22.12
CA PRO A 171 15.15 10.08 -22.33
C PRO A 171 16.19 10.12 -21.22
N GLY A 172 17.42 10.44 -21.58
CA GLY A 172 18.45 10.80 -20.61
C GLY A 172 18.20 12.17 -19.99
N TYR A 173 18.78 12.41 -18.83
CA TYR A 173 18.72 13.69 -18.12
C TYR A 173 19.91 13.84 -17.17
N THR A 174 20.04 15.01 -16.55
CA THR A 174 21.02 15.26 -15.50
C THR A 174 20.28 15.42 -14.16
N THR A 175 20.71 14.70 -13.12
CA THR A 175 20.11 14.82 -11.78
C THR A 175 20.43 16.20 -11.18
N GLU A 176 19.58 16.67 -10.26
CA GLU A 176 19.72 18.03 -9.70
C GLU A 176 20.79 18.09 -8.61
N GLU A 177 20.71 17.18 -7.62
CA GLU A 177 21.57 17.24 -6.42
C GLU A 177 23.03 16.88 -6.74
N LEU A 178 23.26 15.75 -7.40
CA LEU A 178 24.62 15.23 -7.69
C LEU A 178 25.11 15.56 -9.10
N GLY A 179 24.29 16.12 -9.98
CA GLY A 179 24.65 16.43 -11.35
C GLY A 179 25.03 15.22 -12.20
N LEU A 180 24.51 14.03 -11.88
CA LEU A 180 24.78 12.79 -12.61
C LEU A 180 24.17 12.84 -14.01
N GLN A 181 24.97 12.65 -15.04
CA GLN A 181 24.51 12.55 -16.43
C GLN A 181 24.06 11.12 -16.71
N LEU A 182 22.81 10.95 -17.07
CA LEU A 182 22.20 9.67 -17.38
C LEU A 182 21.83 9.60 -18.84
N ASP A 183 22.35 8.59 -19.53
CA ASP A 183 22.03 8.34 -20.93
C ASP A 183 20.57 7.84 -21.08
N ALA A 184 20.02 8.00 -22.29
CA ALA A 184 18.72 7.45 -22.63
C ALA A 184 18.69 5.93 -22.49
N LEU A 185 17.58 5.38 -22.01
CA LEU A 185 17.36 3.93 -21.93
C LEU A 185 16.52 3.49 -23.13
N PRO A 186 16.99 2.50 -23.91
CA PRO A 186 16.30 2.03 -25.09
C PRO A 186 14.95 1.36 -24.74
N ALA A 187 14.05 1.33 -25.71
CA ALA A 187 12.82 0.53 -25.58
C ALA A 187 13.17 -0.95 -25.31
N THR A 188 12.44 -1.57 -24.37
CA THR A 188 12.71 -2.94 -23.93
C THR A 188 11.45 -3.64 -23.45
N THR A 189 11.56 -4.95 -23.22
CA THR A 189 10.59 -5.76 -22.47
C THR A 189 11.25 -6.30 -21.21
N PHE A 190 10.42 -6.66 -20.23
CA PHE A 190 10.88 -7.28 -18.99
C PHE A 190 10.35 -8.70 -18.87
N ASN A 191 11.20 -9.60 -18.38
CA ASN A 191 10.81 -10.97 -18.08
C ASN A 191 10.31 -11.06 -16.64
N TYR A 192 9.05 -10.68 -16.42
CA TYR A 192 8.43 -10.74 -15.09
C TYR A 192 8.38 -12.15 -14.49
N ALA A 193 8.45 -13.21 -15.32
CA ALA A 193 8.34 -14.58 -14.84
C ALA A 193 9.55 -15.05 -14.01
N ILE A 194 10.73 -14.49 -14.25
CA ILE A 194 11.94 -14.83 -13.49
C ILE A 194 12.15 -13.97 -12.24
N MET A 195 11.36 -12.87 -12.10
CA MET A 195 11.45 -12.00 -10.95
C MET A 195 10.77 -12.67 -9.75
N ARG A 196 11.50 -12.87 -8.64
CA ARG A 196 10.95 -13.37 -7.39
C ARG A 196 10.31 -12.25 -6.58
N ASP A 197 9.48 -12.63 -5.63
CA ASP A 197 8.77 -11.68 -4.77
C ASP A 197 9.69 -11.03 -3.74
N GLU A 198 10.80 -11.69 -3.36
CA GLU A 198 11.82 -11.19 -2.43
C GLU A 198 13.22 -11.69 -2.80
N TYR A 199 14.25 -10.99 -2.35
CA TYR A 199 15.66 -11.32 -2.55
C TYR A 199 16.46 -11.01 -1.29
N ASP A 200 17.33 -11.95 -0.91
CA ASP A 200 18.30 -11.71 0.15
C ASP A 200 19.44 -10.78 -0.30
N MET A 201 20.09 -10.11 0.66
CA MET A 201 21.16 -9.14 0.42
C MET A 201 22.38 -9.69 -0.33
N LEU A 202 22.52 -11.01 -0.48
CA LEU A 202 23.65 -11.62 -1.20
C LEU A 202 23.24 -12.22 -2.55
N GLU A 203 21.98 -12.16 -2.91
CA GLU A 203 21.46 -12.75 -4.14
C GLU A 203 21.62 -11.82 -5.32
N TRP A 204 22.27 -12.32 -6.38
CA TRP A 204 22.47 -11.61 -7.64
C TRP A 204 22.32 -12.55 -8.82
N ASP A 205 21.19 -13.26 -8.89
CA ASP A 205 20.81 -14.11 -10.03
C ASP A 205 20.17 -13.30 -11.17
N GLU A 206 19.75 -13.98 -12.23
CA GLU A 206 19.09 -13.35 -13.39
C GLU A 206 17.80 -12.62 -13.00
N GLY A 207 17.05 -13.15 -12.03
CA GLY A 207 15.83 -12.52 -11.53
C GLY A 207 16.12 -11.21 -10.79
N ALA A 208 17.11 -11.21 -9.89
CA ALA A 208 17.56 -10.00 -9.19
C ALA A 208 18.06 -8.92 -10.15
N GLN A 209 18.83 -9.33 -11.19
CA GLN A 209 19.30 -8.43 -12.24
C GLN A 209 18.14 -7.81 -13.01
N GLU A 210 17.13 -8.61 -13.33
CA GLU A 210 15.96 -8.14 -14.07
C GLU A 210 15.10 -7.17 -13.23
N VAL A 211 14.96 -7.41 -11.92
CA VAL A 211 14.30 -6.47 -11.01
C VAL A 211 15.11 -5.17 -10.88
N ALA A 212 16.44 -5.24 -10.69
CA ALA A 212 17.27 -4.03 -10.64
C ALA A 212 17.22 -3.23 -11.95
N ARG A 213 17.11 -3.92 -13.10
CA ARG A 213 16.91 -3.28 -14.41
C ARG A 213 15.55 -2.58 -14.47
N LEU A 214 14.49 -3.24 -14.03
CA LEU A 214 13.16 -2.62 -13.95
C LEU A 214 13.16 -1.38 -13.05
N MET A 215 13.77 -1.46 -11.85
CA MET A 215 13.92 -0.33 -10.94
C MET A 215 14.64 0.86 -11.61
N ARG A 216 15.71 0.57 -12.38
CA ARG A 216 16.45 1.59 -13.13
C ARG A 216 15.58 2.30 -14.15
N TYR A 217 14.76 1.55 -14.90
CA TYR A 217 13.84 2.12 -15.88
C TYR A 217 12.74 2.95 -15.22
N CYS A 218 12.15 2.45 -14.12
CA CYS A 218 11.14 3.19 -13.37
C CYS A 218 11.69 4.50 -12.81
N GLY A 219 12.87 4.47 -12.20
CA GLY A 219 13.50 5.67 -11.65
C GLY A 219 13.83 6.70 -12.75
N GLN A 220 14.36 6.27 -13.89
CA GLN A 220 14.62 7.19 -15.00
C GLN A 220 13.33 7.77 -15.60
N ALA A 221 12.27 6.98 -15.72
CA ALA A 221 10.97 7.45 -16.21
C ALA A 221 10.38 8.53 -15.30
N ALA A 222 10.59 8.42 -14.00
CA ALA A 222 10.17 9.40 -13.00
C ALA A 222 11.15 10.59 -12.86
N GLN A 223 12.22 10.63 -13.64
CA GLN A 223 13.30 11.62 -13.51
C GLN A 223 13.84 11.69 -12.07
N MET A 224 14.14 10.51 -11.49
CA MET A 224 14.61 10.37 -10.12
C MET A 224 15.83 11.26 -9.86
N ASP A 225 15.76 12.12 -8.87
CA ASP A 225 16.95 12.80 -8.36
C ASP A 225 17.73 11.81 -7.49
N TYR A 226 18.65 11.13 -8.16
CA TYR A 226 19.41 10.03 -7.56
C TYR A 226 20.44 10.50 -6.56
N ASP A 227 20.35 9.99 -5.34
CA ASP A 227 21.27 10.23 -4.22
C ASP A 227 21.23 9.03 -3.24
N VAL A 228 21.85 9.15 -2.09
CA VAL A 228 21.72 8.22 -0.96
C VAL A 228 20.25 8.06 -0.55
N TYR A 229 19.46 9.13 -0.67
CA TYR A 229 18.01 9.18 -0.45
C TYR A 229 17.32 9.72 -1.71
N SER A 230 17.28 8.93 -2.76
CA SER A 230 16.72 9.32 -4.05
C SER A 230 15.23 9.69 -3.96
N GLY A 231 14.83 10.75 -4.65
CA GLY A 231 13.46 11.26 -4.67
C GLY A 231 12.96 11.61 -6.06
N ALA A 232 11.64 11.50 -6.26
CA ALA A 232 10.96 11.95 -7.48
C ALA A 232 9.51 12.36 -7.16
N GLU A 233 8.90 13.13 -8.05
CA GLU A 233 7.46 13.37 -8.00
C GLU A 233 6.69 12.10 -8.36
N THR A 234 5.51 11.94 -7.76
CA THR A 234 4.62 10.80 -8.04
C THR A 234 3.60 11.19 -9.09
N SER A 235 3.48 10.40 -10.15
CA SER A 235 2.42 10.55 -11.16
C SER A 235 2.18 9.26 -11.93
N GLY A 236 0.94 9.00 -12.31
CA GLY A 236 0.57 7.93 -13.24
C GLY A 236 1.04 8.16 -14.68
N ASP A 237 1.39 9.40 -15.04
CA ASP A 237 1.87 9.75 -16.38
C ASP A 237 3.10 8.97 -16.81
N TYR A 238 3.98 8.60 -15.87
CA TYR A 238 5.18 7.82 -16.16
C TYR A 238 4.83 6.41 -16.70
N LEU A 239 3.85 5.75 -16.06
CA LEU A 239 3.36 4.44 -16.50
C LEU A 239 2.68 4.50 -17.86
N HIS A 240 1.85 5.53 -18.10
CA HIS A 240 1.23 5.76 -19.39
C HIS A 240 2.26 6.08 -20.48
N ARG A 241 3.14 7.03 -20.21
CA ARG A 241 4.08 7.55 -21.19
C ARG A 241 5.09 6.51 -21.66
N TYR A 242 5.58 5.66 -20.73
CA TYR A 242 6.72 4.78 -21.02
C TYR A 242 6.44 3.29 -20.92
N PHE A 243 5.41 2.85 -20.19
CA PHE A 243 5.18 1.43 -19.90
C PHE A 243 3.87 0.86 -20.46
N GLY A 244 3.23 1.58 -21.37
CA GLY A 244 2.04 1.08 -22.07
C GLY A 244 0.79 0.96 -21.20
N PHE A 245 0.64 1.83 -20.20
CA PHE A 245 -0.61 1.95 -19.45
C PHE A 245 -1.60 2.86 -20.18
N LYS A 246 -2.89 2.63 -19.96
CA LYS A 246 -3.96 3.45 -20.53
C LYS A 246 -3.86 4.91 -20.05
N PRO A 247 -4.29 5.89 -20.84
CA PRO A 247 -4.36 7.29 -20.39
C PRO A 247 -5.54 7.56 -19.44
N SER A 248 -6.23 6.51 -18.99
CA SER A 248 -7.38 6.60 -18.08
C SER A 248 -6.99 6.78 -16.62
N PHE A 249 -5.68 6.77 -16.30
CA PHE A 249 -5.22 7.07 -14.95
C PHE A 249 -5.61 8.49 -14.55
N THR A 250 -5.71 8.72 -13.25
CA THR A 250 -5.94 10.05 -12.68
C THR A 250 -5.12 10.21 -11.40
N ASP A 251 -4.34 11.28 -11.35
CA ASP A 251 -3.69 11.72 -10.12
C ASP A 251 -4.75 12.50 -9.30
N LYS A 252 -5.15 11.95 -8.16
CA LYS A 252 -6.12 12.54 -7.24
C LYS A 252 -5.41 13.07 -6.00
N TYR A 253 -5.75 14.30 -5.63
CA TYR A 253 -5.28 14.91 -4.41
C TYR A 253 -6.39 14.90 -3.37
N TYR A 254 -6.04 14.52 -2.15
CA TYR A 254 -6.93 14.64 -1.03
C TYR A 254 -7.13 16.14 -0.72
N VAL A 255 -8.38 16.55 -0.67
CA VAL A 255 -8.75 17.91 -0.30
C VAL A 255 -9.54 17.84 1.00
N GLU A 256 -9.25 18.75 1.92
CA GLU A 256 -9.95 18.85 3.20
C GLU A 256 -11.47 18.67 3.04
N HIS A 257 -12.04 17.79 3.87
CA HIS A 257 -13.45 17.40 3.83
C HIS A 257 -13.92 16.64 2.57
N MET A 258 -13.01 16.05 1.81
CA MET A 258 -13.39 15.19 0.68
C MET A 258 -14.08 13.92 1.21
N SER A 259 -15.41 13.95 1.26
CA SER A 259 -16.20 12.75 1.55
C SER A 259 -15.99 11.71 0.43
N GLY A 260 -15.79 10.44 0.81
CA GLY A 260 -15.66 9.36 -0.16
C GLY A 260 -14.23 9.11 -0.67
N TRP A 261 -13.19 9.67 -0.05
CA TRP A 261 -11.81 9.37 -0.42
C TRP A 261 -11.46 7.90 -0.25
N GLU A 262 -11.76 7.34 0.92
CA GLU A 262 -11.55 5.90 1.17
C GLU A 262 -12.46 5.02 0.29
N ASP A 263 -13.69 5.47 -0.02
CA ASP A 263 -14.56 4.81 -0.99
C ASP A 263 -13.95 4.76 -2.39
N LEU A 264 -13.34 5.87 -2.83
CA LEU A 264 -12.64 5.93 -4.11
C LEU A 264 -11.49 4.91 -4.17
N ILE A 265 -10.66 4.84 -3.11
CA ILE A 265 -9.57 3.87 -3.04
C ILE A 265 -10.11 2.43 -3.01
N TYR A 266 -11.13 2.17 -2.18
CA TYR A 266 -11.78 0.86 -2.13
C TYR A 266 -12.32 0.40 -3.49
N ASP A 267 -12.96 1.29 -4.25
CA ASP A 267 -13.52 0.96 -5.56
C ASP A 267 -12.43 0.55 -6.58
N GLU A 268 -11.24 1.16 -6.50
CA GLU A 268 -10.07 0.72 -7.27
C GLU A 268 -9.63 -0.69 -6.87
N LEU A 269 -9.49 -0.95 -5.57
CA LEU A 269 -9.08 -2.25 -5.05
C LEU A 269 -10.11 -3.34 -5.41
N ALA A 270 -11.39 -3.05 -5.26
CA ALA A 270 -12.47 -3.96 -5.64
C ALA A 270 -12.51 -4.26 -7.15
N ALA A 271 -11.97 -3.36 -7.96
CA ALA A 271 -11.80 -3.56 -9.40
C ALA A 271 -10.47 -4.25 -9.76
N GLY A 272 -9.67 -4.68 -8.79
CA GLY A 272 -8.38 -5.35 -9.01
C GLY A 272 -7.26 -4.40 -9.45
N ARG A 273 -7.36 -3.13 -9.11
CA ARG A 273 -6.33 -2.13 -9.44
C ARG A 273 -5.63 -1.65 -8.16
N PRO A 274 -4.35 -1.99 -7.97
CA PRO A 274 -3.57 -1.43 -6.89
C PRO A 274 -3.39 0.09 -7.08
N VAL A 275 -3.36 0.83 -5.97
CA VAL A 275 -3.28 2.29 -5.96
C VAL A 275 -1.89 2.72 -5.51
N ILE A 276 -1.21 3.52 -6.31
CA ILE A 276 0.01 4.21 -5.86
C ILE A 276 -0.44 5.39 -5.00
N TYR A 277 -0.02 5.39 -3.74
CA TYR A 277 -0.44 6.37 -2.75
C TYR A 277 0.76 7.11 -2.18
N SER A 278 0.65 8.42 -2.04
CA SER A 278 1.72 9.23 -1.46
C SER A 278 1.19 10.17 -0.38
N GLY A 279 2.03 10.41 0.63
CA GLY A 279 1.87 11.48 1.59
C GLY A 279 3.07 12.42 1.50
N LYS A 280 2.84 13.72 1.55
CA LYS A 280 3.90 14.73 1.62
C LYS A 280 3.72 15.58 2.85
N LYS A 281 4.80 15.79 3.60
CA LYS A 281 4.87 16.66 4.79
C LYS A 281 5.69 17.89 4.47
N MET A 282 5.21 19.06 4.88
CA MET A 282 5.99 20.29 4.79
C MET A 282 7.07 20.31 5.88
N THR A 283 8.33 20.31 5.49
CA THR A 283 9.50 20.32 6.40
C THR A 283 10.14 21.70 6.54
N GLY A 284 9.67 22.69 5.78
CA GLY A 284 10.17 24.06 5.80
C GLY A 284 9.47 24.92 4.76
N PHE A 285 9.89 26.18 4.61
CA PHE A 285 9.31 27.08 3.61
C PHE A 285 9.51 26.49 2.20
N LEU A 286 8.43 26.02 1.59
CA LEU A 286 8.39 25.35 0.27
C LEU A 286 9.25 24.07 0.17
N LYS A 287 9.61 23.44 1.30
CA LYS A 287 10.27 22.14 1.33
C LYS A 287 9.29 21.07 1.79
N PHE A 288 9.22 19.99 1.03
CA PHE A 288 8.40 18.85 1.33
C PHE A 288 9.29 17.61 1.45
N SER A 289 9.05 16.77 2.44
CA SER A 289 9.43 15.36 2.40
C SER A 289 8.18 14.56 2.10
N GLY A 290 8.33 13.41 1.48
CA GLY A 290 7.19 12.57 1.20
C GLY A 290 7.62 11.15 0.86
N HIS A 291 6.71 10.22 1.09
CA HIS A 291 6.91 8.83 0.74
C HIS A 291 5.76 8.32 -0.09
N VAL A 292 6.10 7.31 -0.90
CA VAL A 292 5.16 6.65 -1.81
C VAL A 292 5.14 5.18 -1.45
N TYR A 293 3.95 4.62 -1.42
CA TYR A 293 3.68 3.21 -1.13
C TYR A 293 2.51 2.70 -1.98
N VAL A 294 2.25 1.42 -1.95
CA VAL A 294 1.12 0.83 -2.67
C VAL A 294 0.02 0.45 -1.68
N VAL A 295 -1.20 0.86 -1.97
CA VAL A 295 -2.40 0.37 -1.32
C VAL A 295 -3.01 -0.69 -2.22
N ASP A 296 -3.15 -1.93 -1.72
CA ASP A 296 -3.48 -3.06 -2.59
C ASP A 296 -4.45 -4.08 -1.96
N GLY A 297 -5.02 -3.77 -0.80
CA GLY A 297 -6.00 -4.62 -0.14
C GLY A 297 -6.88 -3.87 0.86
N TYR A 298 -7.91 -4.57 1.37
CA TYR A 298 -8.85 -4.03 2.35
C TYR A 298 -9.37 -5.16 3.24
N ASP A 299 -9.39 -4.97 4.57
CA ASP A 299 -9.73 -6.04 5.52
C ASP A 299 -11.24 -6.30 5.67
N GLY A 300 -12.09 -5.42 5.17
CA GLY A 300 -13.54 -5.47 5.32
C GLY A 300 -14.09 -4.59 6.45
N ASP A 301 -13.25 -4.19 7.38
CA ASP A 301 -13.61 -3.44 8.58
C ASP A 301 -13.00 -2.03 8.66
N GLY A 302 -12.31 -1.57 7.61
CA GLY A 302 -11.89 -0.18 7.48
C GLY A 302 -10.38 0.06 7.44
N LEU A 303 -9.57 -1.00 7.41
CA LEU A 303 -8.13 -0.89 7.25
C LEU A 303 -7.72 -1.33 5.86
N PHE A 304 -6.79 -0.60 5.28
CA PHE A 304 -6.26 -0.84 3.95
C PHE A 304 -4.92 -1.53 4.04
N HIS A 305 -4.68 -2.54 3.21
CA HIS A 305 -3.37 -3.15 3.13
C HIS A 305 -2.40 -2.20 2.43
N ILE A 306 -1.25 -1.99 3.05
CA ILE A 306 -0.18 -1.13 2.58
C ILE A 306 1.09 -1.97 2.41
N ASN A 307 1.64 -1.94 1.21
CA ASN A 307 3.00 -2.36 0.92
C ASN A 307 3.90 -1.12 0.92
N TRP A 308 4.75 -1.00 1.92
CA TRP A 308 5.59 0.18 2.15
C TRP A 308 6.77 0.31 1.18
N GLY A 309 7.05 -0.73 0.38
CA GLY A 309 8.22 -0.76 -0.49
C GLY A 309 9.54 -0.82 0.26
N TRP A 310 9.58 -1.50 1.40
CA TRP A 310 10.71 -1.58 2.33
C TRP A 310 11.07 -3.02 2.71
N ASN A 311 11.33 -3.86 1.69
CA ASN A 311 11.64 -5.29 1.84
C ASN A 311 10.54 -6.11 2.55
N GLY A 312 9.28 -5.66 2.47
CA GLY A 312 8.16 -6.28 3.19
C GLY A 312 8.10 -5.97 4.68
N ASN A 313 9.08 -5.18 5.20
CA ASN A 313 9.06 -4.78 6.60
C ASN A 313 7.81 -3.96 6.89
N ASP A 314 7.12 -4.35 7.95
CA ASP A 314 5.94 -3.71 8.49
C ASP A 314 4.74 -3.64 7.52
N ASP A 315 4.74 -4.39 6.39
CA ASP A 315 3.57 -4.48 5.50
C ASP A 315 2.37 -5.05 6.26
N GLY A 316 1.18 -4.50 6.02
CA GLY A 316 -0.01 -4.90 6.75
C GLY A 316 -1.23 -4.02 6.47
N PHE A 317 -2.23 -4.11 7.32
CA PHE A 317 -3.46 -3.33 7.24
C PHE A 317 -3.41 -2.13 8.16
N PHE A 318 -3.70 -0.94 7.62
CA PHE A 318 -3.57 0.32 8.34
C PHE A 318 -4.72 1.27 8.05
N VAL A 319 -4.95 2.16 8.97
CA VAL A 319 -5.73 3.35 8.77
C VAL A 319 -5.12 4.19 7.64
N LEU A 320 -5.88 4.45 6.58
CA LEU A 320 -5.36 5.15 5.41
C LEU A 320 -5.38 6.67 5.58
N THR A 321 -6.49 7.23 6.06
CA THR A 321 -6.66 8.68 6.19
C THR A 321 -6.67 9.12 7.65
N SER A 322 -6.27 10.36 7.90
CA SER A 322 -6.52 11.03 9.18
C SER A 322 -7.98 11.48 9.27
N ALA A 323 -8.55 11.46 10.48
CA ALA A 323 -9.92 11.94 10.69
C ALA A 323 -10.07 13.45 10.47
N ASN A 324 -8.97 14.18 10.44
CA ASN A 324 -8.95 15.63 10.48
C ASN A 324 -7.76 16.20 9.73
N ASP A 325 -8.05 16.74 8.56
CA ASP A 325 -7.08 17.30 7.66
C ASP A 325 -6.84 18.79 7.88
N TYR A 326 -6.87 19.24 9.12
CA TYR A 326 -6.54 20.63 9.44
C TYR A 326 -5.05 20.96 9.26
N ASP A 327 -4.21 19.97 9.01
CA ASP A 327 -2.81 20.22 8.79
C ASP A 327 -2.51 20.26 7.30
N ILE A 328 -2.45 21.47 6.75
CA ILE A 328 -1.93 21.81 5.41
C ILE A 328 -0.53 21.17 5.20
N ALA A 329 0.09 20.66 6.26
CA ALA A 329 1.37 19.99 6.24
C ALA A 329 1.37 18.57 5.62
N MET A 330 0.21 17.94 5.38
CA MET A 330 0.11 16.56 4.90
C MET A 330 -0.71 16.50 3.61
N LEU A 331 -0.05 16.67 2.48
CA LEU A 331 -0.69 16.47 1.17
C LEU A 331 -0.74 14.97 0.85
N GLN A 332 -1.93 14.41 0.75
CA GLN A 332 -2.13 13.04 0.30
C GLN A 332 -2.52 13.02 -1.18
N MET A 333 -2.01 12.04 -1.92
CA MET A 333 -2.30 11.86 -3.33
C MET A 333 -2.44 10.36 -3.64
N ALA A 334 -3.35 10.03 -4.52
CA ALA A 334 -3.53 8.69 -5.06
C ALA A 334 -3.50 8.70 -6.58
N VAL A 335 -2.78 7.79 -7.19
CA VAL A 335 -2.87 7.48 -8.61
C VAL A 335 -3.83 6.32 -8.77
N ILE A 336 -4.96 6.58 -9.41
CA ILE A 336 -6.04 5.62 -9.64
C ILE A 336 -6.23 5.35 -11.14
N GLY A 337 -6.98 4.30 -11.49
CA GLY A 337 -7.26 3.93 -12.87
C GLY A 337 -6.04 3.32 -13.59
N LEU A 338 -5.07 2.79 -12.85
CA LEU A 338 -3.87 2.19 -13.40
C LEU A 338 -4.20 0.83 -14.05
N GLU A 339 -4.16 0.77 -15.37
CA GLU A 339 -4.43 -0.44 -16.17
C GLU A 339 -3.58 -0.43 -17.44
N PRO A 340 -2.89 -1.53 -17.78
CA PRO A 340 -2.13 -1.63 -19.03
C PRO A 340 -3.02 -1.57 -20.27
N GLU A 341 -2.50 -1.05 -21.38
CA GLU A 341 -3.12 -1.17 -22.70
C GLU A 341 -3.18 -2.65 -23.12
N GLY A 342 -4.29 -3.07 -23.72
CA GLY A 342 -4.48 -4.45 -24.21
C GLY A 342 -4.88 -5.47 -23.15
N ASN A 343 -4.91 -5.14 -21.87
CA ASN A 343 -5.62 -5.97 -20.91
C ASN A 343 -7.13 -5.77 -21.11
N ALA A 344 -7.79 -6.82 -21.63
CA ALA A 344 -9.23 -6.91 -21.47
C ALA A 344 -9.50 -6.88 -19.97
N THR A 345 -10.41 -5.99 -19.54
CA THR A 345 -10.81 -5.79 -18.15
C THR A 345 -10.76 -7.09 -17.34
N SER A 346 -10.25 -7.06 -16.13
CA SER A 346 -9.90 -8.11 -15.17
C SER A 346 -10.82 -9.35 -15.04
N ILE A 347 -11.92 -9.42 -15.77
CA ILE A 347 -12.80 -10.59 -15.87
C ILE A 347 -12.18 -11.73 -16.71
N GLU A 348 -11.17 -11.47 -17.55
CA GLU A 348 -10.51 -12.51 -18.35
C GLU A 348 -9.16 -13.01 -17.80
N ALA A 349 -8.58 -12.35 -16.83
CA ALA A 349 -7.25 -12.66 -16.29
C ALA A 349 -7.25 -13.68 -15.13
N LEU A 350 -8.24 -14.54 -15.02
CA LEU A 350 -8.09 -15.73 -14.18
C LEU A 350 -7.09 -16.70 -14.85
N PRO A 351 -6.02 -17.15 -14.15
CA PRO A 351 -5.04 -18.07 -14.72
C PRO A 351 -5.72 -19.28 -15.33
N ALA A 352 -5.24 -19.72 -16.48
CA ALA A 352 -5.77 -20.88 -17.20
C ALA A 352 -5.82 -22.17 -16.33
N ALA A 353 -5.02 -22.24 -15.25
CA ALA A 353 -5.05 -23.31 -14.25
C ALA A 353 -6.33 -23.33 -13.39
N ALA A 354 -7.04 -22.22 -13.24
CA ALA A 354 -8.33 -22.18 -12.55
C ALA A 354 -9.50 -22.66 -13.44
N ARG A 355 -9.26 -22.91 -14.74
CA ARG A 355 -10.29 -23.27 -15.73
C ARG A 355 -10.64 -24.75 -15.76
N LEU A 356 -9.92 -25.63 -15.06
CA LEU A 356 -10.03 -27.09 -15.22
C LEU A 356 -10.20 -27.87 -13.92
N GLN A 357 -10.55 -27.27 -12.81
CA GLN A 357 -11.07 -28.02 -11.67
C GLN A 357 -12.55 -28.26 -11.89
N ASP A 358 -12.93 -29.53 -11.81
CA ASP A 358 -14.27 -30.08 -12.03
C ASP A 358 -15.34 -29.27 -11.26
N VAL A 359 -15.97 -28.31 -11.95
CA VAL A 359 -17.01 -27.43 -11.39
C VAL A 359 -18.32 -28.19 -11.13
N THR A 360 -18.38 -29.47 -11.49
CA THR A 360 -19.59 -30.29 -11.42
C THR A 360 -19.96 -30.75 -10.01
N SER A 361 -19.04 -30.64 -9.04
CA SER A 361 -19.25 -31.07 -7.65
C SER A 361 -19.47 -29.95 -6.64
N GLN A 362 -19.25 -28.68 -7.01
CA GLN A 362 -19.35 -27.52 -6.10
C GLN A 362 -20.72 -26.82 -6.21
N PRO A 363 -21.27 -26.31 -5.10
CA PRO A 363 -22.52 -25.54 -5.15
C PRO A 363 -22.32 -24.21 -5.88
N LEU A 364 -23.17 -23.97 -6.90
CA LEU A 364 -23.20 -22.75 -7.70
C LEU A 364 -24.18 -21.74 -7.08
N PHE A 365 -23.79 -20.47 -7.05
CA PHE A 365 -24.66 -19.38 -6.59
C PHE A 365 -24.80 -18.31 -7.69
N ASP A 366 -25.95 -17.63 -7.73
CA ASP A 366 -26.14 -16.43 -8.56
C ASP A 366 -25.48 -15.20 -7.91
N LEU A 367 -25.50 -14.07 -8.63
CA LEU A 367 -24.91 -12.80 -8.15
C LEU A 367 -25.64 -12.22 -6.91
N GLN A 368 -26.79 -12.75 -6.55
CA GLN A 368 -27.54 -12.42 -5.35
C GLN A 368 -27.29 -13.41 -4.20
N GLY A 369 -26.33 -14.34 -4.36
CA GLY A 369 -25.98 -15.34 -3.37
C GLY A 369 -26.96 -16.50 -3.22
N ARG A 370 -27.92 -16.69 -4.13
CA ARG A 370 -28.89 -17.78 -4.10
C ARG A 370 -28.32 -19.02 -4.77
N ARG A 371 -28.42 -20.18 -4.10
CA ARG A 371 -27.95 -21.46 -4.64
C ARG A 371 -28.72 -21.86 -5.89
N ILE A 372 -28.02 -22.22 -6.95
CA ILE A 372 -28.60 -22.67 -8.22
C ILE A 372 -28.76 -24.20 -8.14
N MET A 373 -30.02 -24.65 -8.11
CA MET A 373 -30.36 -26.08 -7.87
C MET A 373 -30.45 -26.94 -9.14
N ASN A 374 -30.44 -26.36 -10.33
CA ASN A 374 -30.49 -27.09 -11.60
C ASN A 374 -29.30 -26.79 -12.49
N HIS A 375 -28.60 -27.87 -12.85
CA HIS A 375 -27.41 -27.87 -13.74
C HIS A 375 -27.72 -27.57 -15.21
N GLN A 376 -28.73 -26.79 -15.54
CA GLN A 376 -28.80 -26.23 -16.88
C GLN A 376 -27.73 -25.15 -17.00
N GLN A 377 -26.65 -25.52 -17.66
CA GLN A 377 -25.51 -24.66 -18.00
C GLN A 377 -25.98 -23.45 -18.81
N LYS A 378 -26.53 -22.45 -18.13
CA LYS A 378 -26.69 -21.13 -18.77
C LYS A 378 -25.38 -20.37 -18.61
N LYS A 379 -24.80 -19.98 -19.73
CA LYS A 379 -23.65 -19.09 -19.81
C LYS A 379 -23.87 -17.86 -18.92
N GLY A 380 -22.85 -17.42 -18.19
CA GLY A 380 -22.92 -16.21 -17.36
C GLY A 380 -22.06 -16.25 -16.12
N LEU A 381 -22.02 -15.13 -15.41
CA LEU A 381 -21.30 -14.97 -14.16
C LEU A 381 -21.96 -15.75 -13.02
N ARG A 382 -21.17 -16.47 -12.23
CA ARG A 382 -21.58 -17.29 -11.09
C ARG A 382 -20.57 -17.17 -9.96
N ILE A 383 -21.00 -17.42 -8.75
CA ILE A 383 -20.12 -17.54 -7.58
C ILE A 383 -19.93 -19.02 -7.30
N VAL A 384 -18.66 -19.46 -7.32
CA VAL A 384 -18.22 -20.82 -7.02
C VAL A 384 -17.13 -20.71 -5.95
N ASP A 385 -17.34 -21.33 -4.81
CA ASP A 385 -16.39 -21.29 -3.69
C ASP A 385 -15.98 -19.87 -3.30
N GLY A 386 -16.96 -18.96 -3.20
CA GLY A 386 -16.74 -17.55 -2.89
C GLY A 386 -16.07 -16.72 -4.00
N ARG A 387 -15.80 -17.29 -5.18
CA ARG A 387 -15.17 -16.62 -6.31
C ARG A 387 -16.12 -16.42 -7.47
N LEU A 388 -15.99 -15.29 -8.15
CA LEU A 388 -16.76 -14.99 -9.36
C LEU A 388 -16.16 -15.76 -10.55
N VAL A 389 -16.97 -16.60 -11.21
CA VAL A 389 -16.55 -17.42 -12.36
C VAL A 389 -17.53 -17.20 -13.52
N TYR A 390 -17.01 -17.07 -14.74
CA TYR A 390 -17.83 -17.04 -15.95
C TYR A 390 -17.95 -18.44 -16.56
N ILE A 391 -19.17 -18.96 -16.63
CA ILE A 391 -19.47 -20.24 -17.28
C ILE A 391 -19.82 -19.94 -18.75
N LYS A 392 -19.02 -20.49 -19.66
CA LYS A 392 -19.16 -20.32 -21.12
C LYS A 392 -20.28 -21.17 -21.72
#